data_a86eb3901ac26f66b18a0f493779a51f
#
_entry.id   a86eb3901ac26f66b18a0f493779a51f
#
_cell.length_a   1.000
_cell.length_b   1.000
_cell.length_c   1.000
_cell.angle_alpha   90.00
_cell.angle_beta   90.00
_cell.angle_gamma   90.00
#
_symmetry.space_group_name_H-M   'P 1'
#
loop_
_entity.id
_entity.type
_entity.pdbx_description
1 polymer ?
#
loop_
_entity_poly.entity_id
_entity_poly.type
_entity_poly.pdbx_seq_one_letter_code
_entity_poly.pdbx_strand_id
1 'polypeptide(L)'
;MVSASYLFSRGLGLPTFVDINLPPPSSTITYKVVNGALDGQSFTMAFFPRSVRRPNPNFNRIMEIESTVRSLYNAFVLQLNRRLSGGLQFQTSYTLSKATDTGQASQTFTARSSLLLNPFDRSLEQGTSNFDIRHRYVLSLVWFSEFFKEKDHPTARAIFNGFTIAPIITVYSGSPFTGTVSGSAPGGLSFGINGSGGASRPPFIPRNAFRFPARGTADLRISRRFKITESANLEFLAEAFNLPNHVNVTALQTGLYRISRSNPISNLIFNPLFGTPTAAGNTLFRERQIQFAARFAF
;
A
#
# COMPACT_ATOMS: atom_id res chain seq x y z
N MET A 1 -19.07 -22.69 9.23
CA MET A 1 -19.91 -21.54 8.80
C MET A 1 -19.19 -20.87 7.63
N VAL A 2 -19.94 -20.64 6.56
CA VAL A 2 -19.47 -19.90 5.38
C VAL A 2 -20.29 -18.63 5.31
N SER A 3 -19.69 -17.50 5.03
CA SER A 3 -20.39 -16.24 4.78
C SER A 3 -19.78 -15.51 3.58
N ALA A 4 -20.62 -14.86 2.80
CA ALA A 4 -20.26 -13.99 1.70
C ALA A 4 -20.95 -12.65 1.92
N SER A 5 -20.20 -11.55 1.77
CA SER A 5 -20.69 -10.20 2.00
C SER A 5 -20.20 -9.27 0.89
N TYR A 6 -21.06 -8.33 0.51
CA TYR A 6 -20.68 -7.20 -0.34
C TYR A 6 -20.69 -5.93 0.49
N LEU A 7 -19.61 -5.18 0.41
CA LEU A 7 -19.45 -3.90 1.10
C LEU A 7 -19.37 -2.78 0.08
N PHE A 8 -20.17 -1.75 0.30
CA PHE A 8 -20.17 -0.52 -0.47
C PHE A 8 -20.01 0.66 0.48
N SER A 9 -19.09 1.58 0.16
CA SER A 9 -18.96 2.82 0.89
C SER A 9 -18.68 3.97 -0.07
N ARG A 10 -19.33 5.10 0.15
CA ARG A 10 -19.13 6.34 -0.58
C ARG A 10 -18.78 7.45 0.39
N GLY A 11 -17.61 8.05 0.22
CA GLY A 11 -17.19 9.25 0.93
C GLY A 11 -17.50 10.50 0.11
N LEU A 12 -18.05 11.51 0.76
CA LEU A 12 -18.32 12.83 0.17
C LEU A 12 -17.71 13.90 1.09
N GLY A 13 -17.24 15.00 0.50
CA GLY A 13 -16.68 16.09 1.28
C GLY A 13 -15.38 15.74 2.00
N LEU A 14 -14.56 14.86 1.42
CA LEU A 14 -13.27 14.49 2.01
C LEU A 14 -12.24 15.61 1.76
N PRO A 15 -11.25 15.78 2.67
CA PRO A 15 -10.33 16.89 2.62
C PRO A 15 -9.29 16.74 1.49
N THR A 16 -8.95 17.87 0.89
CA THR A 16 -7.77 18.06 0.05
C THR A 16 -7.14 19.41 0.31
N PHE A 17 -5.90 19.61 -0.14
CA PHE A 17 -5.17 20.85 0.07
C PHE A 17 -4.96 21.56 -1.26
N VAL A 18 -5.29 22.85 -1.31
CA VAL A 18 -5.25 23.67 -2.51
C VAL A 18 -4.50 24.96 -2.23
N ASP A 19 -3.63 25.37 -3.17
CA ASP A 19 -3.03 26.72 -3.15
C ASP A 19 -4.00 27.70 -3.81
N ILE A 20 -4.76 28.45 -3.00
CA ILE A 20 -5.71 29.46 -3.48
C ILE A 20 -5.02 30.73 -3.96
N ASN A 21 -3.71 30.89 -3.70
CA ASN A 21 -2.89 32.00 -4.22
C ASN A 21 -2.24 31.67 -5.56
N LEU A 22 -2.63 30.57 -6.21
CA LEU A 22 -2.18 30.21 -7.54
C LEU A 22 -3.10 30.88 -8.59
N PRO A 23 -2.55 31.68 -9.54
CA PRO A 23 -3.38 32.23 -10.62
C PRO A 23 -3.81 31.11 -11.57
N PRO A 24 -4.90 31.30 -12.35
CA PRO A 24 -5.27 30.37 -13.41
C PRO A 24 -4.12 30.15 -14.40
N PRO A 25 -4.03 28.93 -15.02
CA PRO A 25 -3.03 28.70 -16.05
C PRO A 25 -3.29 29.59 -17.26
N SER A 26 -2.26 30.25 -17.77
CA SER A 26 -2.39 31.22 -18.87
C SER A 26 -1.75 30.75 -20.16
N SER A 27 -1.09 29.60 -20.16
CA SER A 27 -0.42 29.02 -21.32
C SER A 27 -0.36 27.50 -21.19
N THR A 28 0.29 26.86 -22.16
CA THR A 28 0.57 25.43 -22.16
C THR A 28 2.06 25.16 -22.26
N ILE A 29 2.48 23.98 -21.77
CA ILE A 29 3.82 23.47 -21.96
C ILE A 29 3.75 22.11 -22.61
N THR A 30 4.62 21.84 -23.57
CA THR A 30 4.73 20.56 -24.27
C THR A 30 6.02 19.87 -23.87
N TYR A 31 5.92 18.62 -23.51
CA TYR A 31 7.04 17.73 -23.19
C TYR A 31 7.16 16.64 -24.22
N LYS A 32 8.38 16.33 -24.64
CA LYS A 32 8.72 15.14 -25.42
C LYS A 32 9.30 14.08 -24.47
N VAL A 33 8.77 12.86 -24.56
CA VAL A 33 9.32 11.72 -23.79
C VAL A 33 10.58 11.22 -24.48
N VAL A 34 11.60 10.95 -23.71
CA VAL A 34 12.88 10.38 -24.14
C VAL A 34 13.14 9.11 -23.36
N ASN A 35 13.30 8.03 -24.08
CA ASN A 35 13.43 6.65 -23.61
C ASN A 35 12.15 6.08 -22.96
N GLY A 36 12.14 4.77 -22.74
CA GLY A 36 11.02 4.03 -22.16
C GLY A 36 9.91 3.73 -23.17
N ALA A 37 8.78 3.23 -22.68
CA ALA A 37 7.67 2.74 -23.51
C ALA A 37 6.96 3.84 -24.34
N LEU A 38 7.12 5.10 -23.97
CA LEU A 38 6.49 6.25 -24.64
C LEU A 38 7.51 7.13 -25.37
N ASP A 39 8.67 6.57 -25.69
CA ASP A 39 9.75 7.30 -26.39
C ASP A 39 9.25 8.00 -27.65
N GLY A 40 9.67 9.23 -27.85
CA GLY A 40 9.30 10.08 -29.00
C GLY A 40 7.93 10.74 -28.90
N GLN A 41 7.04 10.33 -27.99
CA GLN A 41 5.72 10.93 -27.85
C GLN A 41 5.80 12.31 -27.19
N SER A 42 4.85 13.19 -27.55
CA SER A 42 4.75 14.55 -27.02
C SER A 42 3.42 14.74 -26.29
N PHE A 43 3.46 15.44 -25.17
CA PHE A 43 2.29 15.69 -24.32
C PHE A 43 2.23 17.17 -23.96
N THR A 44 1.06 17.76 -24.09
CA THR A 44 0.80 19.17 -23.76
C THR A 44 -0.10 19.25 -22.54
N MET A 45 0.22 20.16 -21.63
CA MET A 45 -0.57 20.40 -20.43
C MET A 45 -0.64 21.88 -20.08
N ALA A 46 -1.61 22.24 -19.22
CA ALA A 46 -1.75 23.59 -18.68
C ALA A 46 -0.48 23.99 -17.92
N PHE A 47 -0.02 25.23 -18.13
CA PHE A 47 1.20 25.75 -17.56
C PHE A 47 0.95 27.04 -16.77
N PHE A 48 1.64 27.17 -15.65
CA PHE A 48 1.59 28.30 -14.73
C PHE A 48 2.93 29.09 -14.83
N PRO A 49 3.00 30.09 -15.71
CA PRO A 49 4.24 30.78 -15.97
C PRO A 49 4.56 31.83 -14.88
N ARG A 50 5.85 32.04 -14.63
CA ARG A 50 6.34 33.05 -13.67
C ARG A 50 5.97 34.48 -14.06
N SER A 51 5.67 34.73 -15.32
CA SER A 51 5.24 36.06 -15.81
C SER A 51 3.88 36.50 -15.25
N VAL A 52 3.06 35.56 -14.80
CA VAL A 52 1.76 35.85 -14.16
C VAL A 52 1.96 35.99 -12.65
N ARG A 53 1.53 37.14 -12.12
CA ARG A 53 1.63 37.39 -10.68
C ARG A 53 0.59 36.60 -9.89
N ARG A 54 0.97 36.24 -8.68
CA ARG A 54 0.02 35.64 -7.71
C ARG A 54 -1.02 36.68 -7.29
N PRO A 55 -2.28 36.26 -7.01
CA PRO A 55 -3.34 37.14 -6.50
C PRO A 55 -2.90 38.00 -5.31
N ASN A 56 -2.24 37.40 -4.33
CA ASN A 56 -1.61 38.11 -3.23
C ASN A 56 -0.07 38.01 -3.35
N PRO A 57 0.62 39.09 -3.75
CA PRO A 57 2.05 39.06 -3.98
C PRO A 57 2.89 38.94 -2.69
N ASN A 58 2.30 39.18 -1.53
CA ASN A 58 3.00 39.11 -0.25
C ASN A 58 3.21 37.65 0.24
N PHE A 59 2.56 36.68 -0.38
CA PHE A 59 2.67 35.29 -0.02
C PHE A 59 3.06 34.43 -1.23
N ASN A 60 3.95 33.46 -1.00
CA ASN A 60 4.25 32.46 -2.03
C ASN A 60 3.10 31.50 -2.25
N ARG A 61 2.43 31.07 -1.18
CA ARG A 61 1.28 30.15 -1.20
C ARG A 61 0.33 30.49 -0.07
N ILE A 62 -0.94 30.29 -0.34
CA ILE A 62 -2.00 30.32 0.67
C ILE A 62 -2.72 29.00 0.55
N MET A 63 -2.51 28.13 1.55
CA MET A 63 -3.07 26.78 1.52
C MET A 63 -4.43 26.77 2.19
N GLU A 64 -5.43 26.31 1.46
CA GLU A 64 -6.77 26.07 1.95
C GLU A 64 -7.06 24.59 2.04
N ILE A 65 -7.83 24.18 3.06
CA ILE A 65 -8.39 22.84 3.18
C ILE A 65 -9.79 22.87 2.61
N GLU A 66 -9.97 22.21 1.48
CA GLU A 66 -11.29 22.06 0.85
C GLU A 66 -11.88 20.69 1.12
N SER A 67 -13.20 20.65 1.34
CA SER A 67 -13.98 19.41 1.51
C SER A 67 -14.68 19.03 0.21
N THR A 68 -13.95 18.78 -0.86
CA THR A 68 -14.48 18.58 -2.22
C THR A 68 -14.24 17.20 -2.80
N VAL A 69 -13.41 16.39 -2.15
CA VAL A 69 -13.03 15.06 -2.64
C VAL A 69 -14.15 14.04 -2.43
N ARG A 70 -14.27 13.15 -3.37
CA ARG A 70 -15.19 12.00 -3.33
C ARG A 70 -14.39 10.71 -3.34
N SER A 71 -14.86 9.70 -2.61
CA SER A 71 -14.30 8.33 -2.66
C SER A 71 -15.40 7.30 -2.88
N LEU A 72 -15.01 6.19 -3.46
CA LEU A 72 -15.86 5.03 -3.68
C LEU A 72 -15.09 3.76 -3.33
N TYR A 73 -15.67 2.96 -2.46
CA TYR A 73 -15.13 1.66 -2.08
C TYR A 73 -16.15 0.56 -2.33
N ASN A 74 -15.71 -0.51 -2.98
CA ASN A 74 -16.49 -1.72 -3.20
C ASN A 74 -15.64 -2.91 -2.77
N ALA A 75 -16.23 -3.86 -2.05
CA ALA A 75 -15.56 -5.09 -1.69
C ALA A 75 -16.51 -6.28 -1.65
N PHE A 76 -16.00 -7.41 -2.11
CA PHE A 76 -16.58 -8.72 -1.88
C PHE A 76 -15.71 -9.46 -0.85
N VAL A 77 -16.36 -9.95 0.21
CA VAL A 77 -15.68 -10.64 1.31
C VAL A 77 -16.25 -12.05 1.42
N LEU A 78 -15.38 -13.04 1.33
CA LEU A 78 -15.69 -14.44 1.59
C LEU A 78 -14.98 -14.85 2.88
N GLN A 79 -15.75 -15.46 3.82
CA GLN A 79 -15.22 -15.96 5.09
C GLN A 79 -15.63 -17.41 5.29
N LEU A 80 -14.69 -18.19 5.82
CA LEU A 80 -14.91 -19.55 6.23
C LEU A 80 -14.37 -19.73 7.66
N ASN A 81 -15.28 -20.11 8.57
CA ASN A 81 -14.96 -20.29 9.98
C ASN A 81 -15.36 -21.71 10.40
N ARG A 82 -14.44 -22.42 11.04
CA ARG A 82 -14.68 -23.70 11.69
C ARG A 82 -14.39 -23.54 13.18
N ARG A 83 -15.39 -23.80 14.01
CA ARG A 83 -15.19 -23.94 15.46
C ARG A 83 -14.41 -25.22 15.75
N LEU A 84 -13.76 -25.28 16.89
CA LEU A 84 -12.99 -26.43 17.29
C LEU A 84 -13.84 -27.71 17.24
N SER A 85 -13.43 -28.65 16.39
CA SER A 85 -14.05 -29.92 16.21
C SER A 85 -13.04 -30.90 15.62
N GLY A 86 -12.87 -32.09 16.23
CA GLY A 86 -11.85 -33.05 15.82
C GLY A 86 -10.43 -32.44 15.85
N GLY A 87 -10.10 -31.67 16.88
CA GLY A 87 -8.80 -31.06 17.04
C GLY A 87 -8.49 -29.89 16.12
N LEU A 88 -9.39 -29.48 15.21
CA LEU A 88 -9.14 -28.41 14.23
C LEU A 88 -10.11 -27.25 14.39
N GLN A 89 -9.56 -26.06 14.53
CA GLN A 89 -10.24 -24.76 14.45
C GLN A 89 -9.55 -23.89 13.42
N PHE A 90 -10.30 -23.16 12.58
CA PHE A 90 -9.72 -22.15 11.72
C PHE A 90 -10.70 -21.03 11.38
N GLN A 91 -10.14 -19.89 11.06
CA GLN A 91 -10.81 -18.75 10.47
C GLN A 91 -10.01 -18.29 9.26
N THR A 92 -10.66 -18.17 8.12
CA THR A 92 -10.04 -17.62 6.92
C THR A 92 -10.98 -16.63 6.25
N SER A 93 -10.40 -15.60 5.67
CA SER A 93 -11.13 -14.58 4.91
C SER A 93 -10.35 -14.18 3.66
N TYR A 94 -11.10 -13.96 2.59
CA TYR A 94 -10.60 -13.37 1.37
C TYR A 94 -11.45 -12.16 1.02
N THR A 95 -10.77 -11.03 0.75
CA THR A 95 -11.40 -9.78 0.32
C THR A 95 -10.88 -9.41 -1.05
N LEU A 96 -11.79 -9.22 -2.00
CA LEU A 96 -11.55 -8.58 -3.29
C LEU A 96 -12.15 -7.18 -3.24
N SER A 97 -11.35 -6.13 -3.36
CA SER A 97 -11.85 -4.77 -3.22
C SER A 97 -11.32 -3.80 -4.28
N LYS A 98 -11.99 -2.67 -4.43
CA LYS A 98 -11.57 -1.55 -5.26
C LYS A 98 -11.92 -0.25 -4.57
N ALA A 99 -10.92 0.60 -4.35
CA ALA A 99 -11.09 1.95 -3.87
C ALA A 99 -10.61 2.95 -4.91
N THR A 100 -11.43 3.96 -5.19
CA THR A 100 -11.11 5.09 -6.07
C THR A 100 -11.44 6.39 -5.37
N ASP A 101 -10.73 7.46 -5.67
CA ASP A 101 -11.04 8.79 -5.18
C ASP A 101 -10.61 9.90 -6.16
N THR A 102 -10.96 11.14 -5.86
CA THR A 102 -10.64 12.34 -6.63
C THR A 102 -9.56 13.19 -5.96
N GLY A 103 -8.54 12.54 -5.39
CA GLY A 103 -7.39 13.23 -4.80
C GLY A 103 -7.47 13.43 -3.28
N GLN A 104 -7.95 12.41 -2.56
CA GLN A 104 -8.00 12.46 -1.09
C GLN A 104 -6.63 12.65 -0.47
N ALA A 105 -6.53 13.59 0.48
CA ALA A 105 -5.36 13.74 1.32
C ALA A 105 -5.21 12.53 2.26
N SER A 106 -3.98 12.03 2.36
CA SER A 106 -3.64 10.98 3.33
C SER A 106 -3.37 11.53 4.74
N GLN A 107 -3.20 12.85 4.86
CA GLN A 107 -2.94 13.57 6.12
C GLN A 107 -3.83 14.80 6.19
N THR A 108 -4.35 15.09 7.37
CA THR A 108 -5.37 16.14 7.56
C THR A 108 -4.80 17.50 7.97
N PHE A 109 -3.54 17.60 8.47
CA PHE A 109 -3.08 18.81 9.17
C PHE A 109 -1.71 19.37 8.73
N THR A 110 -1.02 18.78 7.77
CA THR A 110 0.38 19.18 7.49
C THR A 110 0.75 19.31 6.01
N ALA A 111 -0.19 19.56 5.13
CA ALA A 111 0.16 19.74 3.72
C ALA A 111 0.91 21.06 3.49
N ARG A 112 2.15 20.96 3.11
CA ARG A 112 3.00 22.11 2.75
C ARG A 112 2.80 22.55 1.28
N SER A 113 2.07 21.78 0.48
CA SER A 113 1.83 22.04 -0.93
C SER A 113 0.48 21.48 -1.36
N SER A 114 -0.10 22.03 -2.42
CA SER A 114 -1.28 21.44 -3.06
C SER A 114 -1.00 20.00 -3.46
N LEU A 115 -1.97 19.13 -3.23
CA LEU A 115 -1.92 17.72 -3.63
C LEU A 115 -2.35 17.52 -5.09
N LEU A 116 -2.89 18.55 -5.72
CA LEU A 116 -3.47 18.52 -7.06
C LEU A 116 -2.41 18.86 -8.12
N LEU A 117 -2.46 18.18 -9.24
CA LEU A 117 -1.63 18.51 -10.40
C LEU A 117 -2.05 19.87 -11.00
N ASN A 118 -3.37 20.06 -11.14
CA ASN A 118 -3.97 21.30 -11.56
C ASN A 118 -5.22 21.59 -10.72
N PRO A 119 -5.19 22.61 -9.83
CA PRO A 119 -6.36 22.96 -9.02
C PRO A 119 -7.58 23.39 -9.83
N PHE A 120 -7.39 23.86 -11.06
CA PHE A 120 -8.45 24.33 -11.97
C PHE A 120 -9.03 23.20 -12.83
N ASP A 121 -8.43 22.00 -12.83
CA ASP A 121 -8.96 20.83 -13.50
C ASP A 121 -8.87 19.59 -12.59
N ARG A 122 -9.94 19.35 -11.87
CA ARG A 122 -10.08 18.25 -10.91
C ARG A 122 -10.23 16.88 -11.56
N SER A 123 -10.56 16.82 -12.86
CA SER A 123 -10.70 15.56 -13.57
C SER A 123 -9.39 14.77 -13.60
N LEU A 124 -8.26 15.45 -13.56
CA LEU A 124 -6.93 14.87 -13.52
C LEU A 124 -6.65 14.08 -12.22
N GLU A 125 -7.42 14.32 -11.17
CA GLU A 125 -7.22 13.66 -9.86
C GLU A 125 -8.02 12.36 -9.70
N GLN A 126 -8.91 12.05 -10.64
CA GLN A 126 -9.62 10.78 -10.64
C GLN A 126 -8.63 9.62 -10.76
N GLY A 127 -8.63 8.71 -9.81
CA GLY A 127 -7.70 7.57 -9.83
C GLY A 127 -7.96 6.53 -8.75
N THR A 128 -7.09 5.55 -8.70
CA THR A 128 -7.06 4.57 -7.61
C THR A 128 -6.74 5.29 -6.30
N SER A 129 -7.48 4.99 -5.23
CA SER A 129 -7.22 5.54 -3.90
C SER A 129 -5.88 5.06 -3.34
N ASN A 130 -5.21 5.89 -2.54
CA ASN A 130 -4.03 5.50 -1.77
C ASN A 130 -4.31 4.32 -0.81
N PHE A 131 -5.59 4.11 -0.45
CA PHE A 131 -6.04 3.07 0.47
C PHE A 131 -6.51 1.79 -0.23
N ASP A 132 -6.35 1.68 -1.56
CA ASP A 132 -6.78 0.50 -2.31
C ASP A 132 -5.87 -0.69 -2.03
N ILE A 133 -6.46 -1.75 -1.52
CA ILE A 133 -5.86 -3.08 -1.41
C ILE A 133 -6.72 -4.06 -2.21
N ARG A 134 -6.29 -4.41 -3.43
CA ARG A 134 -7.10 -5.18 -4.38
C ARG A 134 -7.45 -6.57 -3.85
N HIS A 135 -6.51 -7.27 -3.28
CA HIS A 135 -6.66 -8.62 -2.75
C HIS A 135 -6.10 -8.68 -1.34
N ARG A 136 -6.85 -9.25 -0.42
CA ARG A 136 -6.39 -9.53 0.94
C ARG A 136 -6.85 -10.92 1.35
N TYR A 137 -5.92 -11.76 1.77
CA TYR A 137 -6.16 -13.07 2.32
C TYR A 137 -5.60 -13.15 3.73
N VAL A 138 -6.38 -13.72 4.65
CA VAL A 138 -5.97 -13.96 6.04
C VAL A 138 -6.42 -15.35 6.43
N LEU A 139 -5.51 -16.12 7.03
CA LEU A 139 -5.80 -17.43 7.64
C LEU A 139 -5.23 -17.43 9.05
N SER A 140 -6.02 -17.85 10.01
CA SER A 140 -5.61 -18.23 11.35
C SER A 140 -6.14 -19.64 11.64
N LEU A 141 -5.27 -20.55 12.04
CA LEU A 141 -5.61 -21.94 12.28
C LEU A 141 -4.99 -22.40 13.58
N VAL A 142 -5.68 -23.26 14.29
CA VAL A 142 -5.14 -24.04 15.41
C VAL A 142 -5.52 -25.47 15.20
N TRP A 143 -4.53 -26.35 15.22
CA TRP A 143 -4.71 -27.78 15.08
C TRP A 143 -3.99 -28.52 16.20
N PHE A 144 -4.75 -29.39 16.87
CA PHE A 144 -4.25 -30.33 17.87
C PHE A 144 -4.03 -31.67 17.21
N SER A 145 -2.81 -32.18 17.24
CA SER A 145 -2.48 -33.45 16.60
C SER A 145 -2.96 -34.66 17.44
N GLU A 146 -3.87 -35.41 16.87
CA GLU A 146 -4.39 -36.67 17.43
C GLU A 146 -4.40 -37.75 16.34
N PHE A 147 -3.19 -38.17 15.90
CA PHE A 147 -3.06 -39.17 14.82
C PHE A 147 -3.39 -40.57 15.26
N PHE A 148 -3.07 -40.94 16.51
CA PHE A 148 -3.20 -42.29 17.03
C PHE A 148 -4.19 -42.32 18.20
N LYS A 149 -5.14 -43.24 18.16
CA LYS A 149 -6.11 -43.46 19.24
C LYS A 149 -5.47 -44.23 20.42
N GLU A 150 -6.15 -44.25 21.58
CA GLU A 150 -5.58 -44.69 22.87
C GLU A 150 -4.99 -46.10 22.88
N LYS A 151 -5.51 -47.01 22.03
CA LYS A 151 -5.10 -48.41 22.02
C LYS A 151 -4.13 -48.79 20.91
N ASP A 152 -3.86 -47.88 19.95
CA ASP A 152 -3.04 -48.17 18.79
C ASP A 152 -1.66 -47.53 18.95
N HIS A 153 -0.60 -48.32 18.84
CA HIS A 153 0.79 -47.89 18.73
C HIS A 153 1.24 -46.85 19.80
N PRO A 154 1.39 -47.24 21.08
CA PRO A 154 1.68 -46.30 22.19
C PRO A 154 2.93 -45.44 21.95
N THR A 155 3.97 -45.99 21.34
CA THR A 155 5.19 -45.27 21.02
C THR A 155 4.96 -44.19 19.95
N ALA A 156 4.25 -44.52 18.88
CA ALA A 156 3.91 -43.57 17.82
C ALA A 156 2.99 -42.46 18.34
N ARG A 157 2.02 -42.79 19.21
CA ARG A 157 1.19 -41.81 19.90
C ARG A 157 2.04 -40.88 20.77
N ALA A 158 2.97 -41.43 21.54
CA ALA A 158 3.86 -40.63 22.39
C ALA A 158 4.74 -39.66 21.58
N ILE A 159 5.06 -39.97 20.33
CA ILE A 159 5.89 -39.14 19.46
C ILE A 159 5.07 -38.09 18.69
N PHE A 160 3.94 -38.49 18.10
CA PHE A 160 3.23 -37.66 17.10
C PHE A 160 1.97 -36.97 17.63
N ASN A 161 1.40 -37.40 18.74
CA ASN A 161 0.23 -36.73 19.33
C ASN A 161 0.61 -35.61 20.30
N GLY A 162 -0.36 -34.74 20.58
CA GLY A 162 -0.24 -33.69 21.61
C GLY A 162 0.48 -32.42 21.15
N PHE A 163 0.74 -32.29 19.85
CA PHE A 163 1.21 -31.04 19.30
C PHE A 163 0.06 -30.08 19.06
N THR A 164 0.28 -28.81 19.35
CA THR A 164 -0.54 -27.70 18.88
C THR A 164 0.22 -26.99 17.77
N ILE A 165 -0.40 -26.93 16.58
CA ILE A 165 0.15 -26.29 15.38
C ILE A 165 -0.74 -25.11 15.04
N ALA A 166 -0.19 -23.90 15.04
CA ALA A 166 -0.96 -22.68 14.88
C ALA A 166 -0.28 -21.73 13.87
N PRO A 167 -0.54 -21.90 12.56
CA PRO A 167 -0.12 -20.94 11.54
C PRO A 167 -1.04 -19.74 11.50
N ILE A 168 -0.43 -18.56 11.20
CA ILE A 168 -1.11 -17.32 10.81
C ILE A 168 -0.51 -16.89 9.48
N ILE A 169 -1.36 -16.77 8.46
CA ILE A 169 -0.94 -16.35 7.12
C ILE A 169 -1.70 -15.08 6.76
N THR A 170 -0.97 -14.05 6.34
CA THR A 170 -1.53 -12.82 5.79
C THR A 170 -0.87 -12.50 4.47
N VAL A 171 -1.68 -12.36 3.41
CA VAL A 171 -1.19 -11.98 2.07
C VAL A 171 -2.11 -10.89 1.52
N TYR A 172 -1.53 -9.86 0.96
CA TYR A 172 -2.29 -8.79 0.30
C TYR A 172 -1.53 -8.19 -0.88
N SER A 173 -2.30 -7.71 -1.86
CA SER A 173 -1.74 -7.01 -3.02
C SER A 173 -1.02 -5.74 -2.59
N GLY A 174 0.02 -5.37 -3.32
CA GLY A 174 0.76 -4.15 -3.06
C GLY A 174 -0.14 -2.91 -3.12
N SER A 175 0.19 -1.91 -2.29
CA SER A 175 -0.44 -0.60 -2.30
C SER A 175 -0.21 0.09 -3.64
N PRO A 176 -1.13 0.92 -4.13
CA PRO A 176 -0.93 1.70 -5.33
C PRO A 176 0.06 2.84 -5.08
N PHE A 177 0.76 3.28 -6.13
CA PHE A 177 1.60 4.46 -6.10
C PHE A 177 1.59 5.23 -7.42
N THR A 178 1.93 6.50 -7.35
CA THR A 178 2.00 7.40 -8.50
C THR A 178 3.44 7.52 -9.01
N GLY A 179 3.64 7.38 -10.30
CA GLY A 179 4.90 7.73 -10.95
C GLY A 179 5.10 9.25 -10.92
N THR A 180 6.20 9.71 -10.34
CA THR A 180 6.48 11.13 -10.17
C THR A 180 7.43 11.66 -11.23
N VAL A 181 7.40 12.99 -11.42
CA VAL A 181 8.34 13.70 -12.28
C VAL A 181 9.23 14.59 -11.41
N SER A 182 10.54 14.40 -11.49
CA SER A 182 11.51 15.25 -10.82
C SER A 182 11.93 16.43 -11.69
N GLY A 183 12.29 17.54 -11.04
CA GLY A 183 12.63 18.79 -11.69
C GLY A 183 11.45 19.76 -11.75
N SER A 184 11.69 20.92 -12.35
CA SER A 184 10.69 21.99 -12.48
C SER A 184 10.60 22.45 -13.91
N ALA A 185 9.38 22.78 -14.33
CA ALA A 185 9.11 23.34 -15.66
C ALA A 185 9.92 24.63 -15.87
N PRO A 186 10.61 24.78 -16.99
CA PRO A 186 11.30 26.02 -17.32
C PRO A 186 10.33 27.21 -17.34
N GLY A 187 10.67 28.30 -16.64
CA GLY A 187 9.81 29.46 -16.55
C GLY A 187 8.54 29.31 -15.70
N GLY A 188 8.40 28.21 -14.99
CA GLY A 188 7.26 27.96 -14.10
C GLY A 188 7.22 28.94 -12.91
N LEU A 189 6.01 29.26 -12.45
CA LEU A 189 5.76 30.13 -11.30
C LEU A 189 6.27 29.47 -10.00
N SER A 190 6.17 28.16 -9.91
CA SER A 190 6.64 27.35 -8.78
C SER A 190 7.32 26.07 -9.30
N PHE A 191 7.63 25.14 -8.40
CA PHE A 191 8.19 23.83 -8.76
C PHE A 191 7.15 22.91 -9.45
N GLY A 192 7.62 21.75 -9.91
CA GLY A 192 6.81 20.72 -10.54
C GLY A 192 6.71 20.84 -12.05
N ILE A 193 6.07 19.85 -12.65
CA ILE A 193 6.02 19.64 -14.09
C ILE A 193 5.30 20.76 -14.86
N ASN A 194 4.38 21.45 -14.22
CA ASN A 194 3.59 22.54 -14.84
C ASN A 194 3.78 23.91 -14.19
N GLY A 195 4.66 24.01 -13.18
CA GLY A 195 4.89 25.26 -12.47
C GLY A 195 3.84 25.66 -11.43
N SER A 196 2.88 24.77 -11.12
CA SER A 196 1.83 25.03 -10.11
C SER A 196 2.35 24.96 -8.67
N GLY A 197 3.43 24.19 -8.43
CA GLY A 197 3.90 23.88 -7.08
C GLY A 197 3.10 22.78 -6.38
N GLY A 198 2.20 22.10 -7.10
CA GLY A 198 1.40 20.99 -6.63
C GLY A 198 2.02 19.63 -6.93
N ALA A 199 1.19 18.60 -7.14
CA ALA A 199 1.64 17.28 -7.51
C ALA A 199 2.45 17.31 -8.81
N SER A 200 3.58 16.61 -8.84
CA SER A 200 4.43 16.53 -10.02
C SER A 200 4.37 15.11 -10.59
N ARG A 201 3.45 14.88 -11.51
CA ARG A 201 3.23 13.59 -12.20
C ARG A 201 2.88 13.83 -13.66
N PRO A 202 3.11 12.85 -14.55
CA PRO A 202 2.67 12.96 -15.93
C PRO A 202 1.14 13.08 -16.01
N PRO A 203 0.57 14.01 -16.81
CA PRO A 203 -0.88 14.17 -16.92
C PRO A 203 -1.56 13.01 -17.66
N PHE A 204 -0.79 12.27 -18.46
CA PHE A 204 -1.24 11.15 -19.28
C PHE A 204 -1.21 9.79 -18.55
N ILE A 205 -0.73 9.77 -17.31
CA ILE A 205 -0.76 8.58 -16.44
C ILE A 205 -1.62 8.91 -15.22
N PRO A 206 -2.69 8.15 -14.98
CA PRO A 206 -3.55 8.36 -13.83
C PRO A 206 -2.77 8.30 -12.52
N ARG A 207 -3.27 8.98 -11.51
CA ARG A 207 -2.78 8.88 -10.13
C ARG A 207 -2.90 7.42 -9.67
N ASN A 208 -1.85 6.91 -9.00
CA ASN A 208 -1.82 5.54 -8.47
C ASN A 208 -2.01 4.43 -9.52
N ALA A 209 -1.47 4.67 -10.74
CA ALA A 209 -1.52 3.68 -11.82
C ALA A 209 -0.63 2.45 -11.59
N PHE A 210 0.35 2.57 -10.72
CA PHE A 210 1.32 1.51 -10.42
C PHE A 210 1.06 0.88 -9.06
N ARG A 211 1.63 -0.32 -8.83
CA ARG A 211 1.49 -1.03 -7.55
C ARG A 211 2.83 -1.54 -7.04
N PHE A 212 2.98 -1.51 -5.75
CA PHE A 212 4.02 -2.24 -5.05
C PHE A 212 3.86 -3.75 -5.29
N PRO A 213 4.94 -4.53 -5.13
CA PRO A 213 4.84 -5.99 -5.04
C PRO A 213 3.85 -6.42 -3.95
N ALA A 214 3.28 -7.60 -4.10
CA ALA A 214 2.45 -8.19 -3.05
C ALA A 214 3.28 -8.36 -1.76
N ARG A 215 2.58 -8.25 -0.63
CA ARG A 215 3.18 -8.44 0.69
C ARG A 215 2.53 -9.63 1.38
N GLY A 216 3.30 -10.32 2.20
CA GLY A 216 2.77 -11.42 2.97
C GLY A 216 3.71 -11.87 4.07
N THR A 217 3.11 -12.45 5.10
CA THR A 217 3.80 -13.15 6.17
C THR A 217 3.10 -14.50 6.39
N ALA A 218 3.89 -15.49 6.75
CA ALA A 218 3.39 -16.76 7.26
C ALA A 218 4.17 -17.07 8.54
N ASP A 219 3.48 -17.00 9.65
CA ASP A 219 4.04 -17.24 10.96
C ASP A 219 3.52 -18.58 11.46
N LEU A 220 4.35 -19.35 12.13
CA LEU A 220 4.01 -20.68 12.62
C LEU A 220 4.45 -20.84 14.07
N ARG A 221 3.50 -21.24 14.90
CA ARG A 221 3.79 -21.72 16.26
C ARG A 221 3.51 -23.21 16.33
N ILE A 222 4.48 -23.96 16.88
CA ILE A 222 4.34 -25.37 17.24
C ILE A 222 4.62 -25.47 18.74
N SER A 223 3.71 -26.04 19.50
CA SER A 223 3.95 -26.33 20.92
C SER A 223 3.51 -27.71 21.29
N ARG A 224 4.09 -28.21 22.37
CA ARG A 224 3.72 -29.48 22.97
C ARG A 224 3.77 -29.38 24.47
N ARG A 225 2.69 -29.82 25.12
CA ARG A 225 2.55 -29.84 26.57
C ARG A 225 2.75 -31.25 27.12
N PHE A 226 3.58 -31.35 28.12
CA PHE A 226 3.84 -32.58 28.88
C PHE A 226 3.28 -32.41 30.31
N LYS A 227 2.41 -33.30 30.71
CA LYS A 227 1.91 -33.36 32.08
C LYS A 227 2.99 -34.04 32.94
N ILE A 228 3.48 -33.31 33.97
CA ILE A 228 4.50 -33.80 34.92
C ILE A 228 3.81 -34.36 36.16
N THR A 229 2.85 -33.58 36.74
CA THR A 229 2.00 -34.03 37.84
C THR A 229 0.55 -33.62 37.52
N GLU A 230 -0.38 -33.88 38.49
CA GLU A 230 -1.77 -33.43 38.29
C GLU A 230 -1.92 -31.92 38.21
N SER A 231 -1.05 -31.17 38.90
CA SER A 231 -1.04 -29.71 38.95
C SER A 231 0.06 -29.06 38.12
N ALA A 232 1.10 -29.81 37.68
CA ALA A 232 2.27 -29.26 36.99
C ALA A 232 2.39 -29.74 35.55
N ASN A 233 2.60 -28.78 34.63
CA ASN A 233 2.77 -29.01 33.21
C ASN A 233 4.02 -28.28 32.69
N LEU A 234 4.71 -28.90 31.75
CA LEU A 234 5.80 -28.30 31.00
C LEU A 234 5.41 -28.21 29.51
N GLU A 235 5.43 -27.00 28.96
CA GLU A 235 5.15 -26.76 27.55
C GLU A 235 6.44 -26.29 26.86
N PHE A 236 6.84 -26.98 25.80
CA PHE A 236 7.86 -26.52 24.87
C PHE A 236 7.16 -25.91 23.67
N LEU A 237 7.70 -24.79 23.19
CA LEU A 237 7.19 -24.09 22.02
C LEU A 237 8.31 -23.61 21.11
N ALA A 238 8.06 -23.70 19.82
CA ALA A 238 8.88 -23.15 18.76
C ALA A 238 8.00 -22.22 17.92
N GLU A 239 8.49 -21.02 17.66
CA GLU A 239 7.80 -20.01 16.85
C GLU A 239 8.71 -19.58 15.72
N ALA A 240 8.18 -19.53 14.52
CA ALA A 240 8.86 -19.02 13.34
C ALA A 240 8.03 -17.86 12.77
N PHE A 241 8.61 -16.68 12.73
CA PHE A 241 8.02 -15.49 12.10
C PHE A 241 8.60 -15.35 10.69
N ASN A 242 7.74 -14.98 9.74
CA ASN A 242 8.09 -14.93 8.33
C ASN A 242 8.76 -16.25 7.87
N LEU A 243 8.11 -17.39 8.14
CA LEU A 243 8.64 -18.73 7.85
C LEU A 243 9.18 -18.90 6.41
N PRO A 244 8.51 -18.37 5.35
CA PRO A 244 9.03 -18.44 3.98
C PRO A 244 10.23 -17.51 3.72
N ASN A 245 10.63 -16.67 4.68
CA ASN A 245 11.64 -15.61 4.50
C ASN A 245 11.33 -14.68 3.31
N HIS A 246 10.04 -14.32 3.16
CA HIS A 246 9.59 -13.47 2.07
C HIS A 246 10.03 -12.02 2.28
N VAL A 247 10.57 -11.40 1.22
CA VAL A 247 11.01 -10.01 1.25
C VAL A 247 9.82 -9.09 0.98
N ASN A 248 9.34 -8.40 2.01
CA ASN A 248 8.27 -7.40 1.89
C ASN A 248 8.85 -6.04 1.51
N VAL A 249 8.66 -5.63 0.26
CA VAL A 249 9.12 -4.34 -0.24
C VAL A 249 8.28 -3.21 0.36
N THR A 250 8.96 -2.20 0.93
CA THR A 250 8.32 -1.07 1.64
C THR A 250 8.54 0.26 0.96
N ALA A 251 9.57 0.38 0.12
CA ALA A 251 9.79 1.55 -0.71
C ALA A 251 10.29 1.16 -2.11
N LEU A 252 9.86 1.94 -3.11
CA LEU A 252 10.27 1.82 -4.51
C LEU A 252 10.82 3.14 -5.01
N GLN A 253 11.63 3.09 -6.06
CA GLN A 253 11.94 4.28 -6.84
C GLN A 253 10.69 4.70 -7.62
N THR A 254 10.01 5.76 -7.13
CA THR A 254 8.76 6.27 -7.73
C THR A 254 8.97 7.36 -8.78
N GLY A 255 10.20 7.85 -8.92
CA GLY A 255 10.57 8.80 -9.97
C GLY A 255 10.52 8.15 -11.34
N LEU A 256 9.46 8.42 -12.11
CA LEU A 256 9.21 7.84 -13.42
C LEU A 256 9.96 8.61 -14.51
N TYR A 257 9.91 9.95 -14.42
CA TYR A 257 10.61 10.83 -15.34
C TYR A 257 11.37 11.93 -14.60
N ARG A 258 12.34 12.52 -15.29
CA ARG A 258 12.95 13.79 -14.90
C ARG A 258 12.86 14.78 -16.04
N ILE A 259 12.63 16.03 -15.72
CA ILE A 259 12.66 17.12 -16.70
C ILE A 259 14.12 17.41 -17.08
N SER A 260 14.41 17.38 -18.38
CA SER A 260 15.67 17.86 -18.92
C SER A 260 15.47 19.25 -19.49
N ARG A 261 16.43 20.12 -19.23
CA ARG A 261 16.47 21.48 -19.81
C ARG A 261 17.17 21.42 -21.15
N SER A 262 16.48 21.05 -22.21
CA SER A 262 16.96 21.26 -23.56
C SER A 262 16.00 22.21 -24.26
N ASN A 263 16.53 23.36 -24.74
CA ASN A 263 15.76 24.36 -25.44
C ASN A 263 15.59 23.93 -26.92
N PRO A 264 14.39 24.10 -27.55
CA PRO A 264 13.20 24.78 -27.06
C PRO A 264 12.14 23.88 -26.42
N ILE A 265 12.30 22.55 -26.44
CA ILE A 265 11.32 21.57 -25.93
C ILE A 265 11.86 20.99 -24.64
N SER A 266 11.04 21.03 -23.58
CA SER A 266 11.35 20.29 -22.36
C SER A 266 11.18 18.81 -22.60
N ASN A 267 12.17 18.02 -22.20
CA ASN A 267 12.12 16.56 -22.32
C ASN A 267 11.78 15.92 -20.96
N LEU A 268 10.96 14.87 -21.01
CA LEU A 268 10.73 13.95 -19.91
C LEU A 268 11.61 12.71 -20.16
N ILE A 269 12.74 12.66 -19.46
CA ILE A 269 13.67 11.54 -19.57
C ILE A 269 13.21 10.44 -18.65
N PHE A 270 12.95 9.25 -19.21
CA PHE A 270 12.55 8.07 -18.44
C PHE A 270 13.67 7.63 -17.48
N ASN A 271 13.28 7.26 -16.27
CA ASN A 271 14.20 6.73 -15.27
C ASN A 271 14.22 5.18 -15.34
N PRO A 272 15.32 4.55 -15.78
CA PRO A 272 15.39 3.10 -15.90
C PRO A 272 15.31 2.37 -14.55
N LEU A 273 15.54 3.08 -13.43
CA LEU A 273 15.40 2.52 -12.09
C LEU A 273 13.96 2.61 -11.55
N PHE A 274 13.01 3.16 -12.33
CA PHE A 274 11.60 3.24 -11.90
C PHE A 274 11.05 1.88 -11.52
N GLY A 275 10.39 1.80 -10.37
CA GLY A 275 9.81 0.58 -9.84
C GLY A 275 10.79 -0.38 -9.16
N THR A 276 12.09 -0.08 -9.12
CA THR A 276 13.06 -0.91 -8.39
C THR A 276 12.91 -0.73 -6.89
N PRO A 277 13.04 -1.81 -6.08
CA PRO A 277 13.02 -1.71 -4.63
C PRO A 277 14.16 -0.85 -4.08
N THR A 278 13.82 0.07 -3.19
CA THR A 278 14.80 0.91 -2.47
C THR A 278 14.85 0.62 -0.98
N ALA A 279 13.79 0.00 -0.43
CA ALA A 279 13.77 -0.51 0.93
C ALA A 279 12.85 -1.72 1.06
N ALA A 280 13.19 -2.59 2.00
CA ALA A 280 12.41 -3.75 2.39
C ALA A 280 12.38 -3.87 3.91
N GLY A 281 11.30 -4.48 4.47
CA GLY A 281 11.32 -4.91 5.84
C GLY A 281 11.04 -3.87 6.92
N ASN A 282 10.19 -2.85 6.66
CA ASN A 282 9.59 -2.03 7.73
C ASN A 282 8.40 -2.74 8.40
N THR A 283 8.32 -4.04 8.30
CA THR A 283 7.42 -4.91 9.06
C THR A 283 8.10 -5.34 10.35
N LEU A 284 7.31 -5.73 11.34
CA LEU A 284 7.80 -6.16 12.65
C LEU A 284 8.86 -7.28 12.53
N PHE A 285 8.73 -8.13 11.50
CA PHE A 285 9.66 -9.22 11.21
C PHE A 285 10.15 -9.09 9.75
N ARG A 286 11.28 -8.44 9.59
CA ARG A 286 11.89 -8.23 8.28
C ARG A 286 12.40 -9.52 7.68
N GLU A 287 13.10 -10.30 8.49
CA GLU A 287 13.74 -11.57 8.13
C GLU A 287 13.07 -12.68 8.93
N ARG A 288 13.28 -13.92 8.49
CA ARG A 288 12.83 -15.07 9.27
C ARG A 288 13.48 -15.04 10.66
N GLN A 289 12.65 -15.12 11.68
CA GLN A 289 13.08 -15.24 13.07
C GLN A 289 12.50 -16.52 13.63
N ILE A 290 13.35 -17.29 14.35
CA ILE A 290 12.92 -18.52 15.03
C ILE A 290 13.28 -18.36 16.49
N GLN A 291 12.31 -18.64 17.35
CA GLN A 291 12.50 -18.62 18.80
C GLN A 291 12.01 -19.93 19.42
N PHE A 292 12.65 -20.32 20.50
CA PHE A 292 12.26 -21.47 21.32
C PHE A 292 11.99 -20.98 22.73
N ALA A 293 10.98 -21.54 23.37
CA ALA A 293 10.69 -21.28 24.77
C ALA A 293 10.18 -22.52 25.49
N ALA A 294 10.38 -22.55 26.79
CA ALA A 294 9.79 -23.53 27.70
C ALA A 294 8.97 -22.79 28.75
N ARG A 295 7.74 -23.25 28.98
CA ARG A 295 6.80 -22.71 29.99
C ARG A 295 6.48 -23.77 31.01
N PHE A 296 6.79 -23.50 32.25
CA PHE A 296 6.37 -24.34 33.37
C PHE A 296 5.15 -23.69 34.04
N ALA A 297 4.09 -24.48 34.22
CA ALA A 297 2.88 -24.05 34.91
C ALA A 297 2.59 -25.04 36.04
N PHE A 298 2.31 -24.54 37.23
CA PHE A 298 2.03 -25.31 38.45
C PHE A 298 0.84 -24.72 39.20
#